data_f7e0ba61a8e2f8c49087deeefa932e49
#
_entry.id   f7e0ba61a8e2f8c49087deeefa932e49
#
_cell.length_a   1.000
_cell.length_b   1.000
_cell.length_c   1.000
_cell.angle_alpha   90.00
_cell.angle_beta   90.00
_cell.angle_gamma   90.00
#
_symmetry.space_group_name_H-M   'P 1'
#
loop_
_entity.id
_entity.type
_entity.pdbx_description
1 polymer ?
#
loop_
_entity_poly.entity_id
_entity_poly.type
_entity_poly.pdbx_seq_one_letter_code
_entity_poly.pdbx_strand_id
1 'polypeptide(L)'
;ISILINETGWHKDLNRVDLSVVPMSNWRRNMWFDQTELAWRNPTPFLQNETSLLAYTGMDLFRGTNMNIGFGTKTPYLIVGSPWLGSSFLLQKLNDQGLKGVEFKSVTYRPSGSIYFSRVPQYEGQSCSGIQLEITDRNEFSPLVTATTLILMIHQLHPREFQWKSDGYIDKLFGSDLLRLLAAQKKPPDHLPAQWVHDVYKFNEFRQPFLLYK
;
A
#
# COMPACT_ATOMS: atom_id res chain seq x y z
N ILE A 1 9.76 -17.46 -3.19
CA ILE A 1 10.58 -16.56 -4.05
C ILE A 1 11.92 -17.21 -4.37
N SER A 2 12.72 -17.64 -3.38
CA SER A 2 14.07 -18.22 -3.61
C SER A 2 14.06 -19.40 -4.57
N ILE A 3 13.10 -20.33 -4.45
CA ILE A 3 12.93 -21.46 -5.37
C ILE A 3 12.67 -20.96 -6.80
N LEU A 4 11.71 -20.02 -6.97
CA LEU A 4 11.39 -19.45 -8.28
C LEU A 4 12.62 -18.79 -8.92
N ILE A 5 13.34 -17.95 -8.18
CA ILE A 5 14.53 -17.27 -8.69
C ILE A 5 15.61 -18.29 -9.09
N ASN A 6 15.86 -19.28 -8.24
CA ASN A 6 16.90 -20.28 -8.47
C ASN A 6 16.60 -21.20 -9.67
N GLU A 7 15.32 -21.58 -9.85
CA GLU A 7 14.91 -22.48 -10.92
C GLU A 7 14.73 -21.77 -12.28
N THR A 8 14.33 -20.51 -12.28
CA THR A 8 14.07 -19.77 -13.53
C THR A 8 15.28 -18.99 -14.05
N GLY A 9 16.38 -18.90 -13.26
CA GLY A 9 17.53 -18.09 -13.64
C GLY A 9 17.20 -16.60 -13.79
N TRP A 10 16.27 -16.09 -12.99
CA TRP A 10 15.86 -14.67 -13.06
C TRP A 10 17.01 -13.68 -12.86
N HIS A 11 18.08 -14.16 -12.23
CA HIS A 11 19.37 -13.48 -12.19
C HIS A 11 20.25 -14.01 -13.33
N LYS A 12 20.29 -13.30 -14.43
CA LYS A 12 21.07 -13.66 -15.64
C LYS A 12 22.57 -13.88 -15.39
N ASP A 13 23.09 -13.28 -14.31
CA ASP A 13 24.52 -13.26 -13.98
C ASP A 13 24.89 -14.16 -12.78
N LEU A 14 23.94 -14.87 -12.20
CA LEU A 14 24.19 -15.73 -11.05
C LEU A 14 23.98 -17.20 -11.41
N ASN A 15 24.95 -18.03 -11.06
CA ASN A 15 24.81 -19.48 -11.16
C ASN A 15 23.70 -19.98 -10.21
N ARG A 16 23.02 -21.06 -10.62
CA ARG A 16 22.10 -21.79 -9.76
C ARG A 16 22.81 -22.22 -8.49
N VAL A 17 22.21 -21.99 -7.34
CA VAL A 17 22.76 -22.37 -6.04
C VAL A 17 22.15 -23.68 -5.56
N ASP A 18 22.88 -24.42 -4.73
CA ASP A 18 22.32 -25.55 -3.99
C ASP A 18 21.40 -25.01 -2.88
N LEU A 19 20.09 -25.06 -3.15
CA LEU A 19 19.05 -24.47 -2.28
C LEU A 19 18.33 -25.56 -1.49
N SER A 20 18.55 -25.59 -0.20
CA SER A 20 17.76 -26.34 0.75
C SER A 20 16.73 -25.47 1.45
N VAL A 21 15.47 -25.85 1.42
CA VAL A 21 14.36 -25.12 2.06
C VAL A 21 13.79 -25.95 3.19
N VAL A 22 13.79 -25.40 4.40
CA VAL A 22 13.12 -26.00 5.55
C VAL A 22 11.66 -25.53 5.58
N PRO A 23 10.68 -26.40 5.32
CA PRO A 23 9.28 -26.00 5.29
C PRO A 23 8.75 -25.74 6.72
N MET A 24 7.81 -24.81 6.83
CA MET A 24 7.03 -24.59 8.05
C MET A 24 6.02 -25.73 8.24
N SER A 25 5.85 -26.17 9.48
CA SER A 25 4.79 -27.11 9.86
C SER A 25 3.50 -26.36 10.17
N ASN A 26 2.34 -26.97 9.86
CA ASN A 26 1.01 -26.47 10.19
C ASN A 26 0.65 -25.08 9.60
N TRP A 27 1.40 -24.59 8.64
CA TRP A 27 1.10 -23.34 7.94
C TRP A 27 0.50 -23.60 6.55
N ARG A 28 -0.52 -22.83 6.20
CA ARG A 28 -1.15 -22.84 4.87
C ARG A 28 -1.13 -21.44 4.30
N ARG A 29 -1.13 -21.32 2.98
CA ARG A 29 -1.04 -20.04 2.28
C ARG A 29 -2.20 -19.08 2.56
N ASN A 30 -3.39 -19.62 2.84
CA ASN A 30 -4.58 -18.84 3.13
C ASN A 30 -4.74 -18.45 4.62
N MET A 31 -3.76 -18.82 5.47
CA MET A 31 -3.79 -18.40 6.88
C MET A 31 -3.34 -16.96 7.04
N TRP A 32 -4.10 -16.21 7.81
CA TRP A 32 -3.69 -14.93 8.35
C TRP A 32 -2.80 -15.12 9.59
N PHE A 33 -2.01 -14.11 9.95
CA PHE A 33 -1.04 -14.25 11.06
C PHE A 33 -1.73 -14.56 12.41
N ASP A 34 -2.88 -13.96 12.72
CA ASP A 34 -3.67 -14.23 13.93
C ASP A 34 -4.15 -15.68 14.04
N GLN A 35 -4.23 -16.41 12.92
CA GLN A 35 -4.57 -17.83 12.89
C GLN A 35 -3.37 -18.76 13.18
N THR A 36 -2.19 -18.19 13.35
CA THR A 36 -0.96 -18.95 13.66
C THR A 36 -0.72 -19.11 15.15
N GLU A 37 -1.52 -18.48 16.00
CA GLU A 37 -1.35 -18.44 17.47
C GLU A 37 -0.05 -17.77 17.94
N LEU A 38 0.72 -17.17 17.03
CA LEU A 38 1.95 -16.46 17.35
C LEU A 38 1.64 -15.03 17.83
N ALA A 39 2.37 -14.59 18.84
CA ALA A 39 2.26 -13.22 19.32
C ALA A 39 2.78 -12.23 18.28
N TRP A 40 1.98 -11.19 17.98
CA TRP A 40 2.42 -10.11 17.12
C TRP A 40 3.65 -9.40 17.66
N ARG A 41 4.65 -9.19 16.82
CA ARG A 41 5.82 -8.36 17.12
C ARG A 41 5.93 -7.30 16.04
N ASN A 42 5.96 -6.04 16.44
CA ASN A 42 6.03 -4.93 15.51
C ASN A 42 7.30 -5.01 14.65
N PRO A 43 7.23 -5.22 13.33
CA PRO A 43 8.40 -5.17 12.45
C PRO A 43 9.08 -3.80 12.46
N THR A 44 8.27 -2.75 12.62
CA THR A 44 8.70 -1.35 12.81
C THR A 44 7.72 -0.65 13.76
N PRO A 45 8.07 0.50 14.36
CA PRO A 45 7.13 1.28 15.18
C PRO A 45 5.82 1.68 14.47
N PHE A 46 5.84 1.69 13.14
CA PHE A 46 4.69 2.09 12.31
C PHE A 46 3.74 0.93 11.98
N LEU A 47 4.19 -0.32 12.15
CA LEU A 47 3.42 -1.53 11.87
C LEU A 47 3.03 -2.21 13.19
N GLN A 48 2.03 -1.63 13.85
CA GLN A 48 1.65 -2.00 15.23
C GLN A 48 0.76 -3.23 15.31
N ASN A 49 0.13 -3.61 14.21
CA ASN A 49 -0.78 -4.75 14.10
C ASN A 49 -0.92 -5.22 12.65
N GLU A 50 -1.62 -6.32 12.44
CA GLU A 50 -1.86 -6.89 11.11
C GLU A 50 -2.61 -5.93 10.18
N THR A 51 -3.56 -5.16 10.71
CA THR A 51 -4.33 -4.19 9.92
C THR A 51 -3.43 -3.11 9.35
N SER A 52 -2.50 -2.57 10.15
CA SER A 52 -1.53 -1.60 9.67
C SER A 52 -0.53 -2.20 8.67
N LEU A 53 -0.14 -3.47 8.85
CA LEU A 53 0.70 -4.19 7.89
C LEU A 53 -0.03 -4.43 6.57
N LEU A 54 -1.30 -4.81 6.61
CA LEU A 54 -2.11 -5.02 5.41
C LEU A 54 -2.26 -3.71 4.64
N ALA A 55 -2.64 -2.61 5.31
CA ALA A 55 -2.75 -1.29 4.68
C ALA A 55 -1.41 -0.80 4.12
N TYR A 56 -0.30 -1.02 4.84
CA TYR A 56 1.06 -0.66 4.42
C TYR A 56 1.38 -1.15 3.01
N THR A 57 0.96 -2.35 2.63
CA THR A 57 1.31 -2.96 1.33
C THR A 57 0.83 -2.15 0.11
N GLY A 58 -0.12 -1.25 0.29
CA GLY A 58 -0.56 -0.29 -0.73
C GLY A 58 -0.25 1.15 -0.34
N MET A 59 -0.58 1.54 0.89
CA MET A 59 -0.49 2.94 1.35
C MET A 59 0.95 3.48 1.39
N ASP A 60 1.97 2.62 1.41
CA ASP A 60 3.37 3.04 1.32
C ASP A 60 3.70 3.79 0.02
N LEU A 61 2.89 3.61 -1.05
CA LEU A 61 2.99 4.39 -2.29
C LEU A 61 2.92 5.90 -2.04
N PHE A 62 2.15 6.34 -1.07
CA PHE A 62 2.06 7.76 -0.72
C PHE A 62 3.38 8.38 -0.24
N ARG A 63 4.36 7.58 0.16
CA ARG A 63 5.72 8.07 0.44
C ARG A 63 6.40 8.67 -0.78
N GLY A 64 5.93 8.36 -1.97
CA GLY A 64 6.34 9.00 -3.23
C GLY A 64 5.68 10.36 -3.50
N THR A 65 4.87 10.87 -2.56
CA THR A 65 4.09 12.11 -2.69
C THR A 65 4.35 13.07 -1.52
N ASN A 66 3.71 14.24 -1.57
CA ASN A 66 3.70 15.21 -0.48
C ASN A 66 2.53 14.99 0.51
N MET A 67 2.00 13.78 0.63
CA MET A 67 0.95 13.43 1.61
C MET A 67 1.54 12.86 2.89
N ASN A 68 0.92 13.16 4.04
CA ASN A 68 1.16 12.44 5.27
C ASN A 68 0.32 11.15 5.29
N ILE A 69 0.91 10.04 5.69
CA ILE A 69 0.27 8.71 5.74
C ILE A 69 0.01 8.24 7.17
N GLY A 70 -0.45 9.14 8.01
CA GLY A 70 -0.71 8.86 9.42
C GLY A 70 0.56 8.81 10.28
N PHE A 71 1.73 9.14 9.73
CA PHE A 71 2.96 9.24 10.53
C PHE A 71 2.84 10.40 11.51
N GLY A 72 3.20 10.16 12.76
CA GLY A 72 2.96 11.08 13.86
C GLY A 72 1.55 10.99 14.45
N THR A 73 0.80 9.93 14.14
CA THR A 73 -0.50 9.59 14.75
C THR A 73 -0.46 8.17 15.33
N LYS A 74 -1.55 7.75 15.98
CA LYS A 74 -1.73 6.38 16.49
C LYS A 74 -2.07 5.36 15.41
N THR A 75 -2.36 5.79 14.18
CA THR A 75 -2.88 4.95 13.09
C THR A 75 -2.08 5.16 11.79
N PRO A 76 -0.75 4.90 11.80
CA PRO A 76 0.06 4.99 10.60
C PRO A 76 -0.46 4.01 9.53
N TYR A 77 -0.38 4.45 8.26
CA TYR A 77 -0.91 3.76 7.07
C TYR A 77 -2.44 3.64 6.98
N LEU A 78 -3.16 3.96 8.04
CA LEU A 78 -4.63 3.95 8.05
C LEU A 78 -5.24 5.36 7.90
N ILE A 79 -4.41 6.39 7.79
CA ILE A 79 -4.83 7.77 7.49
C ILE A 79 -3.94 8.32 6.38
N VAL A 80 -4.52 9.03 5.45
CA VAL A 80 -3.79 9.85 4.48
C VAL A 80 -4.39 11.25 4.46
N GLY A 81 -3.53 12.28 4.51
CA GLY A 81 -4.02 13.66 4.54
C GLY A 81 -2.93 14.71 4.38
N SER A 82 -3.39 15.96 4.36
CA SER A 82 -2.55 17.15 4.28
C SER A 82 -3.33 18.38 4.77
N PRO A 83 -2.66 19.52 5.02
CA PRO A 83 -3.35 20.75 5.39
C PRO A 83 -4.29 21.31 4.31
N TRP A 84 -4.05 20.99 3.05
CA TRP A 84 -4.79 21.49 1.89
C TRP A 84 -5.86 20.53 1.37
N LEU A 85 -5.97 19.30 1.91
CA LEU A 85 -6.91 18.30 1.40
C LEU A 85 -8.36 18.63 1.76
N GLY A 86 -9.23 18.68 0.77
CA GLY A 86 -10.68 18.77 0.94
C GLY A 86 -11.31 17.39 1.19
N SER A 87 -11.17 16.84 2.41
CA SER A 87 -11.53 15.43 2.70
C SER A 87 -13.01 15.11 2.52
N SER A 88 -13.92 16.05 2.77
CA SER A 88 -15.37 15.79 2.63
C SER A 88 -15.79 15.52 1.19
N PHE A 89 -15.26 16.26 0.24
CA PHE A 89 -15.55 16.06 -1.19
C PHE A 89 -14.87 14.77 -1.71
N LEU A 90 -13.62 14.54 -1.28
CA LEU A 90 -12.91 13.31 -1.61
C LEU A 90 -13.66 12.08 -1.07
N LEU A 91 -14.16 12.13 0.18
CA LEU A 91 -14.92 11.05 0.79
C LEU A 91 -16.17 10.69 -0.03
N GLN A 92 -16.94 11.69 -0.45
CA GLN A 92 -18.11 11.46 -1.32
C GLN A 92 -17.70 10.71 -2.59
N LYS A 93 -16.65 11.17 -3.26
CA LYS A 93 -16.15 10.55 -4.49
C LYS A 93 -15.60 9.12 -4.28
N LEU A 94 -14.98 8.86 -3.13
CA LEU A 94 -14.48 7.52 -2.79
C LEU A 94 -15.60 6.51 -2.58
N ASN A 95 -16.69 6.93 -1.93
CA ASN A 95 -17.85 6.07 -1.71
C ASN A 95 -18.48 5.62 -3.04
N ASP A 96 -18.43 6.48 -4.07
CA ASP A 96 -18.93 6.17 -5.42
C ASP A 96 -18.07 5.10 -6.14
N GLN A 97 -16.82 4.84 -5.65
CA GLN A 97 -15.93 3.85 -6.29
C GLN A 97 -16.26 2.40 -5.93
N GLY A 98 -17.04 2.15 -4.89
CA GLY A 98 -17.43 0.80 -4.47
C GLY A 98 -16.24 -0.11 -4.10
N LEU A 99 -15.19 0.44 -3.50
CA LEU A 99 -14.01 -0.32 -3.07
C LEU A 99 -14.40 -1.32 -1.98
N LYS A 100 -14.12 -2.60 -2.22
CA LYS A 100 -14.52 -3.68 -1.32
C LYS A 100 -13.62 -3.79 -0.10
N GLY A 101 -14.19 -4.24 1.02
CA GLY A 101 -13.47 -4.56 2.24
C GLY A 101 -12.90 -3.35 2.99
N VAL A 102 -13.31 -2.13 2.61
CA VAL A 102 -12.87 -0.88 3.24
C VAL A 102 -13.96 0.15 3.26
N GLU A 103 -14.07 0.86 4.37
CA GLU A 103 -14.87 2.07 4.54
C GLU A 103 -13.96 3.26 4.77
N PHE A 104 -14.43 4.45 4.38
CA PHE A 104 -13.67 5.69 4.51
C PHE A 104 -14.38 6.66 5.42
N LYS A 105 -13.60 7.38 6.25
CA LYS A 105 -14.09 8.47 7.10
C LYS A 105 -13.25 9.72 6.91
N SER A 106 -13.90 10.87 6.89
CA SER A 106 -13.20 12.15 6.96
C SER A 106 -12.68 12.36 8.37
N VAL A 107 -11.41 12.75 8.50
CA VAL A 107 -10.77 13.00 9.80
C VAL A 107 -9.97 14.30 9.76
N THR A 108 -9.87 14.94 10.93
CA THR A 108 -8.90 16.02 11.15
C THR A 108 -7.90 15.55 12.18
N TYR A 109 -6.62 15.71 11.89
CA TYR A 109 -5.55 15.26 12.77
C TYR A 109 -4.35 16.21 12.73
N ARG A 110 -3.46 16.06 13.70
CA ARG A 110 -2.23 16.85 13.80
C ARG A 110 -1.06 15.90 14.03
N PRO A 111 -0.18 15.72 13.03
CA PRO A 111 1.00 14.86 13.19
C PRO A 111 1.92 15.38 14.29
N SER A 112 2.48 14.49 15.12
CA SER A 112 3.44 14.82 16.19
C SER A 112 4.64 13.91 16.14
N GLY A 113 5.86 14.48 16.07
CA GLY A 113 7.12 13.75 16.06
C GLY A 113 7.42 13.00 17.37
N SER A 114 6.77 13.38 18.47
CA SER A 114 6.96 12.71 19.76
C SER A 114 6.45 11.27 19.83
N ILE A 115 5.60 10.85 18.88
CA ILE A 115 5.03 9.50 18.84
C ILE A 115 6.03 8.46 18.32
N TYR A 116 6.94 8.86 17.40
CA TYR A 116 7.91 7.95 16.78
C TYR A 116 9.29 8.63 16.68
N PHE A 117 10.22 8.21 17.48
CA PHE A 117 11.51 8.85 17.78
C PHE A 117 12.49 9.08 16.62
N SER A 118 12.21 8.65 15.39
CA SER A 118 13.28 8.61 14.39
C SER A 118 13.16 9.60 13.22
N ARG A 119 12.00 10.22 12.99
CA ARG A 119 11.81 11.19 11.90
C ARG A 119 10.69 12.16 12.21
N VAL A 120 10.91 13.43 11.89
CA VAL A 120 9.86 14.44 11.88
C VAL A 120 8.81 14.06 10.82
N PRO A 121 7.55 13.87 11.21
CA PRO A 121 6.50 13.54 10.24
C PRO A 121 6.21 14.74 9.34
N GLN A 122 5.79 14.47 8.11
CA GLN A 122 5.36 15.53 7.22
C GLN A 122 4.16 16.28 7.83
N TYR A 123 4.18 17.62 7.75
CA TYR A 123 3.19 18.52 8.36
C TYR A 123 3.12 18.45 9.89
N GLU A 124 4.24 18.18 10.57
CA GLU A 124 4.28 18.17 12.02
C GLU A 124 3.67 19.44 12.61
N GLY A 125 2.81 19.30 13.61
CA GLY A 125 2.15 20.40 14.31
C GLY A 125 1.07 21.13 13.51
N GLN A 126 0.90 20.85 12.21
CA GLN A 126 -0.15 21.47 11.39
C GLN A 126 -1.45 20.66 11.48
N SER A 127 -2.58 21.36 11.37
CA SER A 127 -3.89 20.72 11.24
C SER A 127 -4.03 20.17 9.83
N CYS A 128 -4.18 18.85 9.70
CA CYS A 128 -4.39 18.14 8.45
C CYS A 128 -5.83 17.66 8.36
N SER A 129 -6.44 17.84 7.20
CA SER A 129 -7.66 17.14 6.80
C SER A 129 -7.27 15.86 6.05
N GLY A 130 -7.97 14.76 6.30
CA GLY A 130 -7.59 13.47 5.75
C GLY A 130 -8.75 12.49 5.60
N ILE A 131 -8.40 11.35 5.00
CA ILE A 131 -9.24 10.18 4.91
C ILE A 131 -8.64 9.10 5.80
N GLN A 132 -9.45 8.55 6.68
CA GLN A 132 -9.16 7.37 7.47
C GLN A 132 -9.78 6.15 6.79
N LEU A 133 -9.00 5.07 6.72
CA LEU A 133 -9.41 3.77 6.23
C LEU A 133 -9.86 2.89 7.42
N GLU A 134 -11.05 2.30 7.30
CA GLU A 134 -11.51 1.20 8.16
C GLU A 134 -11.58 -0.06 7.31
N ILE A 135 -10.71 -1.03 7.56
CA ILE A 135 -10.74 -2.31 6.85
C ILE A 135 -11.86 -3.16 7.48
N THR A 136 -12.93 -3.38 6.72
CA THR A 136 -14.13 -4.10 7.15
C THR A 136 -14.08 -5.58 6.81
N ASP A 137 -13.42 -5.94 5.71
CA ASP A 137 -13.15 -7.32 5.33
C ASP A 137 -11.74 -7.43 4.70
N ARG A 138 -10.81 -8.03 5.44
CA ARG A 138 -9.43 -8.20 5.02
C ARG A 138 -9.24 -9.12 3.80
N ASN A 139 -10.21 -10.00 3.50
CA ASN A 139 -10.14 -10.90 2.37
C ASN A 139 -10.58 -10.21 1.05
N GLU A 140 -11.50 -9.24 1.15
CA GLU A 140 -11.96 -8.43 0.02
C GLU A 140 -11.12 -7.16 -0.18
N PHE A 141 -10.44 -6.69 0.87
CA PHE A 141 -9.66 -5.46 0.81
C PHE A 141 -8.45 -5.60 -0.11
N SER A 142 -8.34 -4.70 -1.09
CA SER A 142 -7.19 -4.59 -1.99
C SER A 142 -6.39 -3.33 -1.68
N PRO A 143 -5.30 -3.43 -0.90
CA PRO A 143 -4.52 -2.25 -0.49
C PRO A 143 -3.98 -1.44 -1.65
N LEU A 144 -3.48 -2.13 -2.68
CA LEU A 144 -2.87 -1.48 -3.84
C LEU A 144 -3.90 -0.75 -4.70
N VAL A 145 -5.07 -1.37 -4.95
CA VAL A 145 -6.18 -0.72 -5.66
C VAL A 145 -6.67 0.49 -4.89
N THR A 146 -6.85 0.36 -3.57
CA THR A 146 -7.29 1.45 -2.70
C THR A 146 -6.30 2.62 -2.73
N ALA A 147 -5.01 2.36 -2.57
CA ALA A 147 -3.99 3.41 -2.55
C ALA A 147 -3.87 4.12 -3.91
N THR A 148 -3.87 3.37 -5.02
CA THR A 148 -3.79 3.96 -6.36
C THR A 148 -5.03 4.77 -6.71
N THR A 149 -6.22 4.30 -6.34
CA THR A 149 -7.48 5.05 -6.48
C THR A 149 -7.40 6.37 -5.72
N LEU A 150 -7.01 6.34 -4.44
CA LEU A 150 -6.82 7.54 -3.62
C LEU A 150 -5.82 8.51 -4.24
N ILE A 151 -4.65 8.03 -4.69
CA ILE A 151 -3.61 8.86 -5.31
C ILE A 151 -4.15 9.55 -6.56
N LEU A 152 -4.78 8.82 -7.48
CA LEU A 152 -5.30 9.37 -8.72
C LEU A 152 -6.41 10.39 -8.46
N MET A 153 -7.32 10.11 -7.52
CA MET A 153 -8.39 11.04 -7.14
C MET A 153 -7.86 12.31 -6.49
N ILE A 154 -6.92 12.20 -5.54
CA ILE A 154 -6.32 13.37 -4.89
C ILE A 154 -5.57 14.22 -5.91
N HIS A 155 -4.79 13.60 -6.81
CA HIS A 155 -4.11 14.31 -7.88
C HIS A 155 -5.07 15.05 -8.81
N GLN A 156 -6.20 14.42 -9.16
CA GLN A 156 -7.21 15.05 -10.02
C GLN A 156 -7.94 16.21 -9.33
N LEU A 157 -8.23 16.07 -8.04
CA LEU A 157 -8.95 17.08 -7.26
C LEU A 157 -8.06 18.26 -6.83
N HIS A 158 -6.78 18.02 -6.63
CA HIS A 158 -5.81 18.98 -6.12
C HIS A 158 -4.55 19.06 -6.99
N PRO A 159 -4.67 19.37 -8.30
CA PRO A 159 -3.55 19.28 -9.24
C PRO A 159 -2.46 20.35 -9.00
N ARG A 160 -2.74 21.38 -8.22
CA ARG A 160 -1.78 22.44 -7.86
C ARG A 160 -1.02 22.13 -6.57
N GLU A 161 -1.70 21.52 -5.63
CA GLU A 161 -1.19 21.24 -4.26
C GLU A 161 -0.51 19.89 -4.19
N PHE A 162 -1.04 18.88 -4.91
CA PHE A 162 -0.46 17.53 -4.94
C PHE A 162 0.86 17.54 -5.70
N GLN A 163 1.88 16.94 -5.10
CA GLN A 163 3.21 16.84 -5.69
C GLN A 163 3.77 15.43 -5.55
N TRP A 164 4.36 14.95 -6.63
CA TRP A 164 5.26 13.80 -6.59
C TRP A 164 6.61 14.21 -6.01
N LYS A 165 7.29 13.32 -5.30
CA LYS A 165 8.69 13.56 -4.95
C LYS A 165 9.56 13.61 -6.20
N SER A 166 10.47 14.57 -6.24
CA SER A 166 11.28 14.91 -7.41
C SER A 166 12.28 13.83 -7.84
N ASP A 167 12.63 12.89 -6.94
CA ASP A 167 13.58 11.80 -7.19
C ASP A 167 12.97 10.58 -7.91
N GLY A 168 11.71 10.68 -8.37
CA GLY A 168 10.98 9.58 -8.99
C GLY A 168 10.72 8.42 -8.02
N TYR A 169 10.68 8.71 -6.72
CA TYR A 169 10.54 7.66 -5.69
C TYR A 169 9.26 6.83 -5.84
N ILE A 170 8.18 7.45 -6.32
CA ILE A 170 6.93 6.73 -6.60
C ILE A 170 7.12 5.61 -7.64
N ASP A 171 7.92 5.84 -8.68
CA ASP A 171 8.16 4.84 -9.73
C ASP A 171 8.94 3.65 -9.20
N LYS A 172 9.86 3.90 -8.25
CA LYS A 172 10.61 2.84 -7.56
C LYS A 172 9.70 2.02 -6.64
N LEU A 173 8.75 2.68 -5.95
CA LEU A 173 7.78 2.00 -5.09
C LEU A 173 6.75 1.21 -5.91
N PHE A 174 6.30 1.77 -7.01
CA PHE A 174 5.28 1.17 -7.87
C PHE A 174 5.85 0.13 -8.84
N GLY A 175 7.16 0.21 -9.15
CA GLY A 175 7.87 -0.65 -10.09
C GLY A 175 7.80 -0.19 -11.55
N SER A 176 7.16 0.94 -11.84
CA SER A 176 7.11 1.59 -13.15
C SER A 176 6.61 3.04 -13.02
N ASP A 177 6.68 3.81 -14.10
CA ASP A 177 6.14 5.16 -14.20
C ASP A 177 4.64 5.23 -14.52
N LEU A 178 3.99 4.08 -14.68
CA LEU A 178 2.60 3.97 -15.13
C LEU A 178 1.62 4.80 -14.26
N LEU A 179 1.77 4.77 -12.94
CA LEU A 179 0.88 5.52 -12.05
C LEU A 179 0.93 7.03 -12.31
N ARG A 180 2.14 7.58 -12.54
CA ARG A 180 2.32 9.01 -12.88
C ARG A 180 1.76 9.32 -14.27
N LEU A 181 1.95 8.44 -15.24
CA LEU A 181 1.41 8.61 -16.58
C LEU A 181 -0.12 8.63 -16.59
N LEU A 182 -0.76 7.72 -15.85
CA LEU A 182 -2.22 7.69 -15.70
C LEU A 182 -2.75 8.95 -14.99
N ALA A 183 -2.07 9.40 -13.95
CA ALA A 183 -2.40 10.65 -13.28
C ALA A 183 -2.30 11.86 -14.22
N ALA A 184 -1.23 11.97 -15.00
CA ALA A 184 -1.03 13.05 -15.97
C ALA A 184 -2.08 13.03 -17.10
N GLN A 185 -2.51 11.83 -17.53
CA GLN A 185 -3.57 11.65 -18.53
C GLN A 185 -4.99 11.80 -17.95
N LYS A 186 -5.12 12.04 -16.65
CA LYS A 186 -6.41 12.09 -15.93
C LYS A 186 -7.26 10.84 -16.14
N LYS A 187 -6.61 9.68 -16.23
CA LYS A 187 -7.31 8.40 -16.37
C LYS A 187 -8.11 8.09 -15.10
N PRO A 188 -9.28 7.44 -15.25
CA PRO A 188 -10.07 7.07 -14.08
C PRO A 188 -9.35 6.00 -13.23
N PRO A 189 -9.64 5.93 -11.94
CA PRO A 189 -8.96 5.03 -10.99
C PRO A 189 -9.06 3.54 -11.34
N ASP A 190 -10.16 3.10 -11.96
CA ASP A 190 -10.41 1.72 -12.38
C ASP A 190 -9.53 1.25 -13.55
N HIS A 191 -8.83 2.16 -14.20
CA HIS A 191 -7.96 1.84 -15.33
C HIS A 191 -6.75 0.99 -14.95
N LEU A 192 -6.21 1.17 -13.74
CA LEU A 192 -5.10 0.38 -13.22
C LEU A 192 -5.44 -1.09 -13.00
N PRO A 193 -6.51 -1.44 -12.27
CA PRO A 193 -6.89 -2.83 -12.08
C PRO A 193 -7.11 -3.60 -13.38
N ALA A 194 -7.72 -3.01 -14.37
CA ALA A 194 -7.96 -3.64 -15.66
C ALA A 194 -6.65 -4.02 -16.38
N GLN A 195 -5.61 -3.19 -16.26
CA GLN A 195 -4.30 -3.43 -16.85
C GLN A 195 -3.52 -4.53 -16.12
N TRP A 196 -3.70 -4.67 -14.80
CA TRP A 196 -3.01 -5.68 -14.00
C TRP A 196 -3.60 -7.07 -14.07
N VAL A 197 -4.90 -7.20 -14.33
CA VAL A 197 -5.60 -8.50 -14.29
C VAL A 197 -4.86 -9.55 -15.11
N HIS A 198 -4.48 -9.21 -16.33
CA HIS A 198 -3.80 -10.14 -17.23
C HIS A 198 -2.39 -10.54 -16.73
N ASP A 199 -1.61 -9.57 -16.24
CA ASP A 199 -0.24 -9.82 -15.77
C ASP A 199 -0.26 -10.61 -14.46
N VAL A 200 -1.19 -10.31 -13.56
CA VAL A 200 -1.41 -11.07 -12.33
C VAL A 200 -1.83 -12.51 -12.63
N TYR A 201 -2.74 -12.70 -13.59
CA TYR A 201 -3.16 -14.03 -14.01
C TYR A 201 -1.97 -14.86 -14.52
N LYS A 202 -1.22 -14.33 -15.49
CA LYS A 202 -0.02 -15.00 -16.03
C LYS A 202 1.00 -15.33 -14.96
N PHE A 203 1.27 -14.39 -14.04
CA PHE A 203 2.22 -14.62 -12.97
C PHE A 203 1.69 -15.67 -11.98
N ASN A 204 0.41 -15.70 -11.70
CA ASN A 204 -0.19 -16.73 -10.85
C ASN A 204 -0.05 -18.12 -11.45
N GLU A 205 -0.25 -18.31 -12.75
CA GLU A 205 0.02 -19.60 -13.42
C GLU A 205 1.50 -19.93 -13.39
N PHE A 206 2.37 -18.97 -13.75
CA PHE A 206 3.81 -19.16 -13.80
C PHE A 206 4.42 -19.57 -12.46
N ARG A 207 3.94 -19.02 -11.33
CA ARG A 207 4.49 -19.30 -10.00
C ARG A 207 4.05 -20.64 -9.40
N GLN A 208 2.96 -21.26 -9.90
CA GLN A 208 2.37 -22.47 -9.29
C GLN A 208 3.37 -23.61 -9.00
N PRO A 209 4.29 -23.98 -9.94
CA PRO A 209 5.25 -25.05 -9.70
C PRO A 209 6.24 -24.76 -8.56
N PHE A 210 6.40 -23.49 -8.20
CA PHE A 210 7.38 -23.05 -7.20
C PHE A 210 6.77 -22.83 -5.81
N LEU A 211 5.48 -23.12 -5.63
CA LEU A 211 4.79 -22.95 -4.35
C LEU A 211 4.97 -24.19 -3.49
N LEU A 212 5.60 -24.03 -2.31
CA LEU A 212 5.73 -25.10 -1.31
C LEU A 212 4.42 -25.40 -0.58
N TYR A 213 3.59 -24.37 -0.41
CA TYR A 213 2.34 -24.47 0.33
C TYR A 213 1.18 -24.15 -0.60
N LYS A 214 0.12 -24.94 -0.46
CA LYS A 214 -1.13 -24.78 -1.21
C LYS A 214 -2.17 -24.01 -0.41
#